data_f2a5ddf5aa50edbb7855bd0bafe96e72
#
_entry.id   f2a5ddf5aa50edbb7855bd0bafe96e72
#
_cell.length_a   1.000
_cell.length_b   1.000
_cell.length_c   1.000
_cell.angle_alpha   90.00
_cell.angle_beta   90.00
_cell.angle_gamma   90.00
#
_symmetry.space_group_name_H-M   'P 1'
#
loop_
_entity.id
_entity.type
_entity.pdbx_description
1 polymer ?
#
loop_
_entity_poly.entity_id
_entity_poly.type
_entity_poly.pdbx_seq_one_letter_code
_entity_poly.pdbx_strand_id
1 'polypeptide(L)'
;MITPRIPAHKFWLGDEAIYYLLARPALKRSFDHVWFAQYGPRPDPQRGPYIFYLNHSAWWDGYMMMLIHRAIMHRAFDSYLMMEERQLRAYRFFTWCGAFSVNRHDPEDAQRAQIYAANLLRERRDRALYIFPQGRIEANDYRPLTIYPGIARIATLVRDVTLCPIALRYEFLGQQWPHAFIQIGPPHPPVSHDDIEAIRADIATRLTNAVDRLRADVIEQRLGTFQPLLVGRWGIDRIWDTVRGWFRQGGADDGPAAAAANRLRARA
;
A
#
# COMPACT_ATOMS: atom_id res chain seq x y z
N MET A 1 12.11 -27.47 0.72
CA MET A 1 11.05 -26.45 0.95
C MET A 1 10.29 -26.26 -0.36
N ILE A 2 8.96 -26.24 -0.32
CA ILE A 2 8.15 -25.98 -1.52
C ILE A 2 8.33 -24.50 -1.88
N THR A 3 8.80 -24.23 -3.10
CA THR A 3 9.08 -22.88 -3.57
C THR A 3 8.27 -22.53 -4.82
N PRO A 4 7.90 -21.26 -5.01
CA PRO A 4 7.33 -20.77 -6.26
C PRO A 4 8.37 -20.82 -7.38
N ARG A 5 7.95 -20.58 -8.63
CA ARG A 5 8.86 -20.56 -9.77
C ARG A 5 9.98 -19.53 -9.65
N ILE A 6 9.69 -18.40 -9.02
CA ILE A 6 10.68 -17.37 -8.71
C ILE A 6 10.57 -17.06 -7.22
N PRO A 7 11.44 -17.62 -6.36
CA PRO A 7 11.46 -17.34 -4.93
C PRO A 7 12.04 -15.96 -4.63
N ALA A 8 11.80 -15.46 -3.44
CA ALA A 8 12.43 -14.24 -2.94
C ALA A 8 13.95 -14.45 -2.77
N HIS A 9 14.72 -13.45 -3.18
CA HIS A 9 16.20 -13.40 -3.04
C HIS A 9 16.60 -12.12 -2.31
N LYS A 10 16.08 -11.96 -1.11
CA LYS A 10 16.21 -10.73 -0.34
C LYS A 10 17.66 -10.50 0.13
N PHE A 11 18.17 -9.30 -0.14
CA PHE A 11 19.42 -8.83 0.45
C PHE A 11 19.41 -7.30 0.59
N TRP A 12 20.05 -6.83 1.65
CA TRP A 12 19.95 -5.46 2.11
C TRP A 12 20.31 -4.40 1.06
N LEU A 13 21.47 -4.53 0.39
CA LEU A 13 21.92 -3.55 -0.61
C LEU A 13 20.97 -3.46 -1.79
N GLY A 14 20.41 -4.59 -2.25
CA GLY A 14 19.45 -4.61 -3.35
C GLY A 14 18.13 -3.92 -2.97
N ASP A 15 17.64 -4.17 -1.77
CA ASP A 15 16.45 -3.50 -1.25
C ASP A 15 16.65 -1.97 -1.16
N GLU A 16 17.81 -1.51 -0.64
CA GLU A 16 18.17 -0.10 -0.60
C GLU A 16 18.27 0.52 -2.01
N ALA A 17 18.96 -0.17 -2.92
CA ALA A 17 19.13 0.31 -4.28
C ALA A 17 17.77 0.49 -4.99
N ILE A 18 16.87 -0.49 -4.89
CA ILE A 18 15.54 -0.39 -5.49
C ILE A 18 14.77 0.80 -4.91
N TYR A 19 14.81 0.98 -3.60
CA TYR A 19 14.07 2.07 -2.98
C TYR A 19 14.66 3.45 -3.32
N TYR A 20 15.95 3.66 -3.09
CA TYR A 20 16.56 4.99 -3.25
C TYR A 20 16.83 5.39 -4.69
N LEU A 21 17.08 4.43 -5.59
CA LEU A 21 17.39 4.73 -7.00
C LEU A 21 16.15 4.64 -7.90
N LEU A 22 15.13 3.84 -7.54
CA LEU A 22 13.94 3.65 -8.38
C LEU A 22 12.66 4.17 -7.71
N ALA A 23 12.22 3.57 -6.60
CA ALA A 23 10.89 3.82 -6.06
C ALA A 23 10.73 5.25 -5.53
N ARG A 24 11.60 5.70 -4.63
CA ARG A 24 11.51 7.03 -4.02
C ARG A 24 11.64 8.18 -5.04
N PRO A 25 12.60 8.18 -5.99
CA PRO A 25 12.66 9.22 -7.03
C PRO A 25 11.46 9.19 -7.96
N ALA A 26 10.94 8.01 -8.33
CA ALA A 26 9.77 7.89 -9.17
C ALA A 26 8.52 8.48 -8.47
N LEU A 27 8.30 8.16 -7.20
CA LEU A 27 7.22 8.74 -6.41
C LEU A 27 7.34 10.27 -6.29
N LYS A 28 8.54 10.78 -6.00
CA LYS A 28 8.78 12.23 -5.93
C LYS A 28 8.52 12.97 -7.23
N ARG A 29 8.75 12.33 -8.38
CA ARG A 29 8.53 12.95 -9.70
C ARG A 29 7.08 12.88 -10.16
N SER A 30 6.30 11.96 -9.61
CA SER A 30 4.96 11.63 -10.13
C SER A 30 3.83 12.16 -9.27
N PHE A 31 4.10 12.53 -8.03
CA PHE A 31 3.11 13.02 -7.08
C PHE A 31 3.47 14.41 -6.55
N ASP A 32 2.45 15.20 -6.21
CA ASP A 32 2.62 16.44 -5.42
C ASP A 32 2.94 16.07 -3.98
N HIS A 33 2.08 15.26 -3.35
CA HIS A 33 2.28 14.72 -2.01
C HIS A 33 1.83 13.27 -1.92
N VAL A 34 2.45 12.53 -1.01
CA VAL A 34 1.91 11.27 -0.49
C VAL A 34 1.51 11.52 0.96
N TRP A 35 0.24 11.29 1.25
CA TRP A 35 -0.39 11.52 2.55
C TRP A 35 -0.65 10.21 3.27
N PHE A 36 -0.59 10.24 4.58
CA PHE A 36 -0.79 9.07 5.43
C PHE A 36 -1.74 9.38 6.58
N ALA A 37 -2.68 8.45 6.84
CA ALA A 37 -3.51 8.44 8.04
C ALA A 37 -3.50 7.05 8.68
N GLN A 38 -3.48 7.02 10.02
CA GLN A 38 -3.58 5.81 10.82
C GLN A 38 -4.95 5.74 11.49
N TYR A 39 -5.68 4.66 11.25
CA TYR A 39 -6.95 4.36 11.92
C TYR A 39 -6.81 3.11 12.78
N GLY A 40 -6.86 3.30 14.08
CA GLY A 40 -6.63 2.24 15.05
C GLY A 40 -5.17 2.11 15.49
N PRO A 41 -4.83 1.05 16.25
CA PRO A 41 -3.48 0.85 16.75
C PRO A 41 -2.49 0.60 15.62
N ARG A 42 -1.25 1.05 15.81
CA ARG A 42 -0.17 0.73 14.87
C ARG A 42 0.11 -0.78 14.88
N PRO A 43 0.40 -1.38 13.70
CA PRO A 43 0.90 -2.74 13.64
C PRO A 43 2.17 -2.91 14.49
N ASP A 44 2.16 -3.93 15.34
CA ASP A 44 3.25 -4.26 16.25
C ASP A 44 3.90 -5.58 15.78
N PRO A 45 5.20 -5.61 15.39
CA PRO A 45 5.85 -6.82 14.91
C PRO A 45 5.86 -7.96 15.93
N GLN A 46 5.70 -7.67 17.22
CA GLN A 46 5.60 -8.67 18.28
C GLN A 46 4.27 -9.44 18.27
N ARG A 47 3.23 -8.84 17.66
CA ARG A 47 1.90 -9.44 17.48
C ARG A 47 1.71 -10.11 16.13
N GLY A 48 2.78 -10.28 15.36
CA GLY A 48 2.77 -10.94 14.07
C GLY A 48 2.87 -12.47 14.14
N PRO A 49 3.04 -13.12 12.98
CA PRO A 49 3.30 -12.50 11.68
C PRO A 49 2.09 -11.75 11.11
N TYR A 50 2.37 -10.86 10.14
CA TYR A 50 1.33 -10.03 9.55
C TYR A 50 1.06 -10.37 8.08
N ILE A 51 -0.20 -10.22 7.67
CA ILE A 51 -0.57 -10.08 6.25
C ILE A 51 -1.19 -8.69 6.09
N PHE A 52 -0.45 -7.78 5.45
CA PHE A 52 -0.96 -6.50 4.99
C PHE A 52 -1.65 -6.69 3.65
N TYR A 53 -2.94 -6.37 3.56
CA TYR A 53 -3.70 -6.51 2.34
C TYR A 53 -4.21 -5.15 1.86
N LEU A 54 -3.95 -4.87 0.56
CA LEU A 54 -4.15 -3.57 -0.04
C LEU A 54 -5.08 -3.68 -1.25
N ASN A 55 -5.88 -2.62 -1.51
CA ASN A 55 -6.49 -2.49 -2.82
C ASN A 55 -5.42 -2.21 -3.88
N HIS A 56 -5.69 -2.66 -5.11
CA HIS A 56 -4.78 -2.51 -6.24
C HIS A 56 -5.43 -1.63 -7.30
N SER A 57 -5.08 -0.34 -7.32
CA SER A 57 -5.72 0.65 -8.16
C SER A 57 -4.78 1.35 -9.14
N ALA A 58 -3.47 1.17 -8.96
CA ALA A 58 -2.48 1.81 -9.84
C ALA A 58 -1.19 0.99 -9.97
N TRP A 59 -0.45 1.26 -11.01
CA TRP A 59 0.91 0.74 -11.17
C TRP A 59 1.85 1.13 -10.00
N TRP A 60 1.56 2.24 -9.37
CA TRP A 60 2.34 2.80 -8.24
C TRP A 60 2.25 2.01 -6.94
N ASP A 61 1.27 1.13 -6.80
CA ASP A 61 0.96 0.46 -5.52
C ASP A 61 2.14 -0.34 -4.96
N GLY A 62 2.95 -0.95 -5.83
CA GLY A 62 4.18 -1.64 -5.42
C GLY A 62 5.22 -0.69 -4.79
N TYR A 63 5.37 0.51 -5.34
CA TYR A 63 6.27 1.53 -4.77
C TYR A 63 5.69 2.17 -3.50
N MET A 64 4.36 2.33 -3.43
CA MET A 64 3.68 2.76 -2.20
C MET A 64 3.90 1.76 -1.07
N MET A 65 3.84 0.45 -1.35
CA MET A 65 4.18 -0.59 -0.36
C MET A 65 5.60 -0.41 0.18
N MET A 66 6.59 -0.15 -0.68
CA MET A 66 7.96 0.09 -0.23
C MET A 66 8.08 1.36 0.64
N LEU A 67 7.33 2.42 0.29
CA LEU A 67 7.27 3.65 1.09
C LEU A 67 6.62 3.38 2.45
N ILE A 68 5.50 2.64 2.49
CA ILE A 68 4.81 2.23 3.73
C ILE A 68 5.78 1.46 4.64
N HIS A 69 6.44 0.45 4.10
CA HIS A 69 7.40 -0.37 4.85
C HIS A 69 8.50 0.47 5.51
N ARG A 70 9.03 1.47 4.79
CA ARG A 70 10.15 2.27 5.30
C ARG A 70 9.72 3.45 6.16
N ALA A 71 8.77 4.25 5.68
CA ALA A 71 8.46 5.53 6.29
C ALA A 71 7.38 5.42 7.38
N ILE A 72 6.49 4.42 7.29
CA ILE A 72 5.42 4.21 8.27
C ILE A 72 5.78 3.10 9.24
N MET A 73 6.20 1.95 8.73
CA MET A 73 6.55 0.79 9.55
C MET A 73 8.00 0.83 10.07
N HIS A 74 8.80 1.83 9.69
CA HIS A 74 10.18 2.03 10.11
C HIS A 74 11.05 0.78 9.98
N ARG A 75 10.75 -0.08 8.98
CA ARG A 75 11.41 -1.38 8.76
C ARG A 75 11.30 -2.37 9.93
N ALA A 76 10.29 -2.19 10.78
CA ALA A 76 10.07 -3.06 11.93
C ALA A 76 9.70 -4.50 11.52
N PHE A 77 9.33 -4.71 10.25
CA PHE A 77 8.95 -6.01 9.71
C PHE A 77 9.97 -6.50 8.68
N ASP A 78 10.23 -7.80 8.68
CA ASP A 78 10.90 -8.49 7.56
C ASP A 78 9.86 -8.79 6.48
N SER A 79 9.73 -7.89 5.49
CA SER A 79 8.60 -7.82 4.57
C SER A 79 8.83 -8.58 3.27
N TYR A 80 7.78 -9.24 2.79
CA TYR A 80 7.72 -9.97 1.52
C TYR A 80 6.53 -9.50 0.69
N LEU A 81 6.58 -9.69 -0.63
CA LEU A 81 5.53 -9.30 -1.57
C LEU A 81 5.20 -10.47 -2.51
N MET A 82 3.93 -10.83 -2.62
CA MET A 82 3.46 -11.75 -3.65
C MET A 82 3.18 -10.98 -4.95
N MET A 83 3.84 -11.36 -6.04
CA MET A 83 3.78 -10.65 -7.33
C MET A 83 3.47 -11.63 -8.47
N GLU A 84 2.70 -11.18 -9.47
CA GLU A 84 2.40 -11.97 -10.67
C GLU A 84 3.70 -12.42 -11.37
N GLU A 85 3.78 -13.71 -11.71
CA GLU A 85 4.98 -14.33 -12.30
C GLU A 85 5.48 -13.59 -13.55
N ARG A 86 4.57 -13.22 -14.45
CA ARG A 86 4.91 -12.52 -15.70
C ARG A 86 5.61 -11.18 -15.42
N GLN A 87 5.13 -10.44 -14.45
CA GLN A 87 5.74 -9.16 -14.06
C GLN A 87 7.08 -9.38 -13.37
N LEU A 88 7.17 -10.37 -12.46
CA LEU A 88 8.42 -10.65 -11.76
C LEU A 88 9.50 -11.21 -12.69
N ARG A 89 9.13 -11.91 -13.77
CA ARG A 89 10.08 -12.28 -14.83
C ARG A 89 10.68 -11.09 -15.55
N ALA A 90 9.88 -10.06 -15.84
CA ALA A 90 10.33 -8.84 -16.48
C ALA A 90 11.18 -7.96 -15.54
N TYR A 91 10.90 -7.98 -14.26
CA TYR A 91 11.54 -7.13 -13.25
C TYR A 91 12.12 -7.96 -12.11
N ARG A 92 13.01 -8.90 -12.42
CA ARG A 92 13.57 -9.87 -11.45
C ARG A 92 14.28 -9.23 -10.26
N PHE A 93 14.75 -8.02 -10.40
CA PHE A 93 15.38 -7.28 -9.31
C PHE A 93 14.45 -7.06 -8.11
N PHE A 94 13.12 -7.09 -8.27
CA PHE A 94 12.21 -7.03 -7.14
C PHE A 94 12.33 -8.24 -6.18
N THR A 95 12.92 -9.34 -6.60
CA THR A 95 13.24 -10.43 -5.67
C THR A 95 14.19 -9.98 -4.56
N TRP A 96 15.01 -8.97 -4.80
CA TRP A 96 15.97 -8.42 -3.84
C TRP A 96 15.30 -7.69 -2.67
N CYS A 97 14.09 -7.18 -2.84
CA CYS A 97 13.28 -6.60 -1.76
C CYS A 97 12.23 -7.56 -1.21
N GLY A 98 12.32 -8.86 -1.52
CA GLY A 98 11.44 -9.88 -0.97
C GLY A 98 10.24 -10.25 -1.83
N ALA A 99 10.18 -9.82 -3.10
CA ALA A 99 9.14 -10.26 -4.00
C ALA A 99 9.36 -11.72 -4.43
N PHE A 100 8.27 -12.51 -4.50
CA PHE A 100 8.23 -13.86 -5.04
C PHE A 100 7.03 -14.04 -5.95
N SER A 101 7.11 -15.01 -6.87
CA SER A 101 6.11 -15.15 -7.91
C SER A 101 4.88 -15.94 -7.48
N VAL A 102 3.75 -15.61 -8.13
CA VAL A 102 2.55 -16.44 -8.19
C VAL A 102 1.98 -16.39 -9.61
N ASN A 103 1.60 -17.56 -10.16
CA ASN A 103 0.78 -17.63 -11.34
C ASN A 103 -0.63 -18.10 -10.95
N ARG A 104 -1.56 -17.16 -10.89
CA ARG A 104 -2.95 -17.42 -10.50
C ARG A 104 -3.75 -18.28 -11.51
N HIS A 105 -3.25 -18.40 -12.75
CA HIS A 105 -3.84 -19.22 -13.81
C HIS A 105 -3.33 -20.66 -13.79
N ASP A 106 -2.34 -20.95 -12.94
CA ASP A 106 -1.81 -22.29 -12.68
C ASP A 106 -2.10 -22.65 -11.22
N PRO A 107 -3.10 -23.52 -10.95
CA PRO A 107 -3.49 -23.88 -9.59
C PRO A 107 -2.37 -24.48 -8.74
N GLU A 108 -1.48 -25.26 -9.37
CA GLU A 108 -0.34 -25.85 -8.66
C GLU A 108 0.68 -24.80 -8.26
N ASP A 109 0.99 -23.86 -9.15
CA ASP A 109 1.91 -22.78 -8.83
C ASP A 109 1.32 -21.83 -7.79
N ALA A 110 0.02 -21.52 -7.89
CA ALA A 110 -0.69 -20.75 -6.89
C ALA A 110 -0.64 -21.42 -5.51
N GLN A 111 -0.83 -22.74 -5.44
CA GLN A 111 -0.71 -23.50 -4.20
C GLN A 111 0.72 -23.47 -3.65
N ARG A 112 1.74 -23.69 -4.51
CA ARG A 112 3.16 -23.59 -4.11
C ARG A 112 3.49 -22.23 -3.52
N ALA A 113 3.03 -21.16 -4.17
CA ALA A 113 3.25 -19.78 -3.70
C ALA A 113 2.57 -19.52 -2.34
N GLN A 114 1.36 -20.04 -2.12
CA GLN A 114 0.64 -19.94 -0.84
C GLN A 114 1.36 -20.68 0.29
N ILE A 115 1.81 -21.92 0.03
CA ILE A 115 2.58 -22.71 1.01
C ILE A 115 3.90 -22.01 1.33
N TYR A 116 4.59 -21.47 0.32
CA TYR A 116 5.83 -20.72 0.50
C TYR A 116 5.60 -19.49 1.37
N ALA A 117 4.57 -18.69 1.09
CA ALA A 117 4.20 -17.53 1.90
C ALA A 117 3.90 -17.91 3.35
N ALA A 118 3.12 -18.98 3.56
CA ALA A 118 2.80 -19.46 4.91
C ALA A 118 4.06 -19.91 5.67
N ASN A 119 4.97 -20.62 5.01
CA ASN A 119 6.22 -21.05 5.62
C ASN A 119 7.10 -19.86 5.99
N LEU A 120 7.22 -18.86 5.10
CA LEU A 120 7.91 -17.61 5.42
C LEU A 120 7.33 -16.96 6.69
N LEU A 121 6.04 -16.80 6.78
CA LEU A 121 5.38 -16.15 7.91
C LEU A 121 5.56 -16.91 9.23
N ARG A 122 5.54 -18.25 9.19
CA ARG A 122 5.70 -19.09 10.39
C ARG A 122 7.09 -19.05 11.02
N GLU A 123 8.12 -18.71 10.24
CA GLU A 123 9.51 -18.77 10.73
C GLU A 123 9.82 -17.68 11.76
N ARG A 124 9.17 -16.50 11.66
CA ARG A 124 9.43 -15.36 12.56
C ARG A 124 8.20 -14.48 12.73
N ARG A 125 7.98 -13.98 13.96
CA ARG A 125 6.83 -13.09 14.27
C ARG A 125 6.92 -11.73 13.59
N ASP A 126 8.09 -11.21 13.37
CA ASP A 126 8.31 -9.93 12.70
C ASP A 126 8.21 -10.00 11.17
N ARG A 127 7.84 -11.15 10.60
CA ARG A 127 7.62 -11.26 9.16
C ARG A 127 6.26 -10.74 8.74
N ALA A 128 6.26 -10.08 7.59
CA ALA A 128 5.05 -9.55 6.98
C ALA A 128 4.96 -9.91 5.49
N LEU A 129 3.77 -10.27 5.06
CA LEU A 129 3.41 -10.43 3.66
C LEU A 129 2.55 -9.25 3.22
N TYR A 130 2.96 -8.54 2.17
CA TYR A 130 2.11 -7.62 1.44
C TYR A 130 1.42 -8.36 0.29
N ILE A 131 0.12 -8.19 0.16
CA ILE A 131 -0.67 -8.85 -0.88
C ILE A 131 -1.76 -7.92 -1.40
N PHE A 132 -1.97 -7.94 -2.72
CA PHE A 132 -3.08 -7.29 -3.40
C PHE A 132 -4.14 -8.37 -3.74
N PRO A 133 -5.16 -8.57 -2.88
CA PRO A 133 -6.05 -9.72 -3.01
C PRO A 133 -6.98 -9.66 -4.23
N GLN A 134 -7.07 -8.50 -4.91
CA GLN A 134 -7.77 -8.35 -6.18
C GLN A 134 -7.03 -9.02 -7.35
N GLY A 135 -5.71 -9.24 -7.22
CA GLY A 135 -4.88 -9.91 -8.23
C GLY A 135 -4.77 -9.17 -9.57
N ARG A 136 -5.38 -8.01 -9.71
CA ARG A 136 -5.32 -7.13 -10.89
C ARG A 136 -5.55 -5.68 -10.47
N ILE A 137 -5.11 -4.75 -11.32
CA ILE A 137 -5.41 -3.33 -11.12
C ILE A 137 -6.88 -3.09 -11.50
N GLU A 138 -7.62 -2.47 -10.59
CA GLU A 138 -9.01 -2.05 -10.76
C GLU A 138 -9.14 -0.56 -10.45
N ALA A 139 -10.04 0.17 -11.13
CA ALA A 139 -10.24 1.60 -10.88
C ALA A 139 -10.58 1.86 -9.39
N ASN A 140 -10.17 3.03 -8.87
CA ASN A 140 -10.36 3.40 -7.45
C ASN A 140 -11.78 3.15 -6.92
N ASP A 141 -12.78 3.43 -7.75
CA ASP A 141 -14.21 3.39 -7.38
C ASP A 141 -14.94 2.15 -7.92
N TYR A 142 -14.22 1.17 -8.49
CA TYR A 142 -14.82 -0.10 -8.91
C TYR A 142 -15.34 -0.88 -7.71
N ARG A 143 -16.61 -1.30 -7.78
CA ARG A 143 -17.28 -2.09 -6.74
C ARG A 143 -18.17 -3.17 -7.38
N PRO A 144 -18.33 -4.33 -6.72
CA PRO A 144 -17.66 -4.75 -5.49
C PRO A 144 -16.18 -5.06 -5.71
N LEU A 145 -15.34 -4.97 -4.66
CA LEU A 145 -13.94 -5.40 -4.74
C LEU A 145 -13.88 -6.91 -4.95
N THR A 146 -13.15 -7.34 -5.98
CA THR A 146 -12.88 -8.76 -6.21
C THR A 146 -11.79 -9.24 -5.24
N ILE A 147 -12.08 -10.22 -4.39
CA ILE A 147 -11.10 -10.80 -3.47
C ILE A 147 -10.88 -12.27 -3.82
N TYR A 148 -9.69 -12.62 -4.28
CA TYR A 148 -9.31 -13.99 -4.54
C TYR A 148 -9.03 -14.76 -3.25
N PRO A 149 -9.29 -16.08 -3.20
CA PRO A 149 -9.19 -16.88 -1.96
C PRO A 149 -7.74 -17.10 -1.48
N GLY A 150 -6.73 -16.71 -2.25
CA GLY A 150 -5.32 -16.96 -1.93
C GLY A 150 -4.90 -16.41 -0.56
N ILE A 151 -5.35 -15.20 -0.21
CA ILE A 151 -5.05 -14.59 1.09
C ILE A 151 -5.68 -15.37 2.25
N ALA A 152 -6.94 -15.81 2.10
CA ALA A 152 -7.63 -16.61 3.11
C ALA A 152 -6.96 -17.97 3.31
N ARG A 153 -6.53 -18.63 2.22
CA ARG A 153 -5.77 -19.88 2.29
C ARG A 153 -4.42 -19.72 2.98
N ILE A 154 -3.69 -18.62 2.75
CA ILE A 154 -2.46 -18.34 3.48
C ILE A 154 -2.76 -18.16 4.97
N ALA A 155 -3.82 -17.41 5.32
CA ALA A 155 -4.20 -17.20 6.71
C ALA A 155 -4.56 -18.53 7.43
N THR A 156 -5.33 -19.43 6.78
CA THR A 156 -5.63 -20.76 7.34
C THR A 156 -4.36 -21.61 7.50
N LEU A 157 -3.42 -21.53 6.57
CA LEU A 157 -2.16 -22.25 6.67
C LEU A 157 -1.30 -21.73 7.82
N VAL A 158 -1.23 -20.43 8.06
CA VAL A 158 -0.41 -19.83 9.14
C VAL A 158 -1.07 -20.00 10.50
N ARG A 159 -2.39 -19.90 10.59
CA ARG A 159 -3.23 -19.96 11.79
C ARG A 159 -3.06 -18.77 12.74
N ASP A 160 -1.88 -18.61 13.34
CA ASP A 160 -1.57 -17.48 14.24
C ASP A 160 -1.01 -16.33 13.39
N VAL A 161 -1.89 -15.58 12.74
CA VAL A 161 -1.55 -14.45 11.85
C VAL A 161 -2.44 -13.26 12.14
N THR A 162 -1.86 -12.07 12.05
CA THR A 162 -2.60 -10.80 12.14
C THR A 162 -2.81 -10.23 10.73
N LEU A 163 -4.05 -9.92 10.40
CA LEU A 163 -4.45 -9.28 9.14
C LEU A 163 -4.56 -7.77 9.34
N CYS A 164 -4.17 -6.97 8.36
CA CYS A 164 -4.25 -5.52 8.46
C CYS A 164 -4.60 -4.88 7.09
N PRO A 165 -5.76 -4.21 6.97
CA PRO A 165 -6.16 -3.53 5.75
C PRO A 165 -5.37 -2.24 5.55
N ILE A 166 -4.98 -1.98 4.30
CA ILE A 166 -4.39 -0.73 3.88
C ILE A 166 -5.13 -0.24 2.64
N ALA A 167 -5.69 0.96 2.70
CA ALA A 167 -6.34 1.58 1.56
C ALA A 167 -5.40 2.57 0.86
N LEU A 168 -5.39 2.51 -0.46
CA LEU A 168 -4.67 3.42 -1.34
C LEU A 168 -5.66 4.18 -2.23
N ARG A 169 -5.43 5.48 -2.43
CA ARG A 169 -6.20 6.30 -3.37
C ARG A 169 -5.28 7.33 -4.04
N TYR A 170 -5.52 7.56 -5.32
CA TYR A 170 -4.82 8.56 -6.12
C TYR A 170 -5.84 9.55 -6.64
N GLU A 171 -5.59 10.85 -6.45
CA GLU A 171 -6.56 11.90 -6.79
C GLU A 171 -5.88 13.20 -7.21
N PHE A 172 -6.49 13.91 -8.17
CA PHE A 172 -6.12 15.26 -8.53
C PHE A 172 -6.96 16.25 -7.71
N LEU A 173 -6.32 17.11 -6.92
CA LEU A 173 -7.00 18.06 -6.04
C LEU A 173 -6.71 19.52 -6.41
N GLY A 174 -6.75 19.83 -7.69
CA GLY A 174 -6.51 21.19 -8.20
C GLY A 174 -5.04 21.55 -8.40
N GLN A 175 -4.10 20.65 -8.09
CA GLN A 175 -2.68 20.78 -8.43
C GLN A 175 -2.38 20.10 -9.75
N GLN A 176 -1.25 20.48 -10.38
CA GLN A 176 -0.76 19.87 -11.62
C GLN A 176 -0.46 18.38 -11.46
N TRP A 177 0.00 17.96 -10.28
CA TRP A 177 0.38 16.58 -9.99
C TRP A 177 -0.62 15.94 -9.05
N PRO A 178 -0.92 14.64 -9.20
CA PRO A 178 -1.84 13.95 -8.33
C PRO A 178 -1.28 13.83 -6.91
N HIS A 179 -2.19 13.69 -5.95
CA HIS A 179 -1.90 13.26 -4.60
C HIS A 179 -2.11 11.76 -4.47
N ALA A 180 -1.31 11.12 -3.62
CA ALA A 180 -1.57 9.76 -3.17
C ALA A 180 -1.94 9.77 -1.69
N PHE A 181 -2.92 8.96 -1.32
CA PHE A 181 -3.41 8.82 0.05
C PHE A 181 -3.26 7.37 0.50
N ILE A 182 -2.71 7.19 1.68
CA ILE A 182 -2.50 5.90 2.34
C ILE A 182 -3.26 5.93 3.66
N GLN A 183 -4.11 4.93 3.90
CA GLN A 183 -4.81 4.76 5.15
C GLN A 183 -4.57 3.34 5.67
N ILE A 184 -4.00 3.22 6.88
CA ILE A 184 -3.83 1.93 7.54
C ILE A 184 -4.97 1.75 8.54
N GLY A 185 -5.71 0.66 8.37
CA GLY A 185 -6.80 0.26 9.25
C GLY A 185 -6.34 -0.52 10.48
N PRO A 186 -7.27 -0.90 11.36
CA PRO A 186 -6.93 -1.67 12.56
C PRO A 186 -6.50 -3.09 12.22
N PRO A 187 -5.37 -3.57 12.81
CA PRO A 187 -5.02 -4.98 12.76
C PRO A 187 -6.09 -5.85 13.42
N HIS A 188 -6.32 -7.04 12.88
CA HIS A 188 -7.31 -7.98 13.39
C HIS A 188 -6.90 -9.44 13.15
N PRO A 189 -7.35 -10.40 13.96
CA PRO A 189 -7.19 -11.82 13.67
C PRO A 189 -8.13 -12.24 12.52
N PRO A 190 -7.90 -13.39 11.86
CA PRO A 190 -8.89 -14.01 10.99
C PRO A 190 -10.18 -14.35 11.77
N VAL A 191 -11.34 -14.22 11.13
CA VAL A 191 -12.64 -14.53 11.75
C VAL A 191 -12.87 -16.04 11.96
N SER A 192 -12.08 -16.86 11.29
CA SER A 192 -12.06 -18.31 11.39
C SER A 192 -10.65 -18.83 11.14
N HIS A 193 -10.38 -20.07 11.57
CA HIS A 193 -9.10 -20.73 11.27
C HIS A 193 -9.19 -21.70 10.09
N ASP A 194 -10.39 -22.13 9.72
CA ASP A 194 -10.61 -23.18 8.73
C ASP A 194 -11.62 -22.82 7.63
N ASP A 195 -12.45 -21.79 7.85
CA ASP A 195 -13.44 -21.32 6.85
C ASP A 195 -12.85 -20.26 5.93
N ILE A 196 -12.37 -20.69 4.77
CA ILE A 196 -11.77 -19.84 3.75
C ILE A 196 -12.76 -18.77 3.24
N GLU A 197 -14.03 -19.13 3.07
CA GLU A 197 -15.04 -18.21 2.53
C GLU A 197 -15.42 -17.14 3.57
N ALA A 198 -15.54 -17.50 4.84
CA ALA A 198 -15.77 -16.53 5.92
C ALA A 198 -14.60 -15.55 6.03
N ILE A 199 -13.34 -16.03 5.98
CA ILE A 199 -12.16 -15.16 6.01
C ILE A 199 -12.14 -14.24 4.79
N ARG A 200 -12.41 -14.77 3.60
CA ARG A 200 -12.45 -14.01 2.35
C ARG A 200 -13.52 -12.89 2.39
N ALA A 201 -14.72 -13.22 2.89
CA ALA A 201 -15.81 -12.27 3.02
C ALA A 201 -15.50 -11.16 4.03
N ASP A 202 -14.89 -11.49 5.18
CA ASP A 202 -14.44 -10.50 6.17
C ASP A 202 -13.37 -9.56 5.60
N ILE A 203 -12.36 -10.10 4.90
CA ILE A 203 -11.33 -9.32 4.21
C ILE A 203 -11.97 -8.38 3.17
N ALA A 204 -12.91 -8.88 2.37
CA ALA A 204 -13.62 -8.06 1.38
C ALA A 204 -14.37 -6.90 2.04
N THR A 205 -15.09 -7.18 3.11
CA THR A 205 -15.85 -6.17 3.88
C THR A 205 -14.91 -5.12 4.48
N ARG A 206 -13.85 -5.53 5.15
CA ARG A 206 -12.90 -4.60 5.81
C ARG A 206 -12.13 -3.76 4.81
N LEU A 207 -11.69 -4.36 3.70
CA LEU A 207 -10.98 -3.60 2.66
C LEU A 207 -11.91 -2.61 1.97
N THR A 208 -13.15 -3.02 1.65
CA THR A 208 -14.17 -2.13 1.09
C THR A 208 -14.43 -0.95 2.03
N ASN A 209 -14.66 -1.22 3.31
CA ASN A 209 -14.89 -0.18 4.32
C ASN A 209 -13.69 0.78 4.45
N ALA A 210 -12.46 0.27 4.39
CA ALA A 210 -11.25 1.10 4.43
C ALA A 210 -11.13 2.00 3.20
N VAL A 211 -11.36 1.43 2.00
CA VAL A 211 -11.29 2.18 0.73
C VAL A 211 -12.42 3.21 0.63
N ASP A 212 -13.64 2.87 1.07
CA ASP A 212 -14.78 3.79 1.03
C ASP A 212 -14.64 4.91 2.07
N ARG A 213 -14.10 4.63 3.25
CA ARG A 213 -13.74 5.65 4.23
C ARG A 213 -12.69 6.61 3.66
N LEU A 214 -11.60 6.07 3.10
CA LEU A 214 -10.56 6.89 2.48
C LEU A 214 -11.14 7.77 1.37
N ARG A 215 -12.00 7.21 0.52
CA ARG A 215 -12.73 7.94 -0.51
C ARG A 215 -13.54 9.09 0.08
N ALA A 216 -14.35 8.83 1.10
CA ALA A 216 -15.16 9.83 1.76
C ALA A 216 -14.31 10.95 2.39
N ASP A 217 -13.22 10.58 3.08
CA ASP A 217 -12.32 11.57 3.69
C ASP A 217 -11.68 12.49 2.66
N VAL A 218 -11.29 11.95 1.49
CA VAL A 218 -10.71 12.75 0.41
C VAL A 218 -11.76 13.64 -0.27
N ILE A 219 -12.96 13.12 -0.60
CA ILE A 219 -14.04 13.87 -1.25
C ILE A 219 -14.56 15.00 -0.35
N GLU A 220 -14.75 14.70 0.92
CA GLU A 220 -15.27 15.67 1.89
C GLU A 220 -14.15 16.54 2.49
N GLN A 221 -12.92 16.40 1.98
CA GLN A 221 -11.75 17.16 2.41
C GLN A 221 -11.49 17.07 3.93
N ARG A 222 -11.85 15.93 4.56
CA ARG A 222 -11.54 15.66 5.97
C ARG A 222 -10.08 15.24 6.18
N LEU A 223 -9.16 16.07 5.70
CA LEU A 223 -7.74 15.75 5.63
C LEU A 223 -6.97 16.12 6.91
N GLY A 224 -7.68 16.51 7.97
CA GLY A 224 -7.08 16.94 9.24
C GLY A 224 -6.28 15.87 9.98
N THR A 225 -6.55 14.59 9.71
CA THR A 225 -5.83 13.45 10.29
C THR A 225 -4.68 12.95 9.43
N PHE A 226 -4.57 13.47 8.19
CA PHE A 226 -3.51 13.07 7.29
C PHE A 226 -2.22 13.84 7.56
N GLN A 227 -1.11 13.12 7.53
CA GLN A 227 0.24 13.66 7.65
C GLN A 227 0.98 13.52 6.32
N PRO A 228 1.83 14.49 5.92
CA PRO A 228 2.65 14.35 4.73
C PRO A 228 3.73 13.28 4.98
N LEU A 229 3.78 12.26 4.13
CA LEU A 229 4.76 11.19 4.16
C LEU A 229 5.91 11.44 3.18
N LEU A 230 5.58 12.03 2.04
CA LEU A 230 6.52 12.38 0.98
C LEU A 230 6.04 13.64 0.29
N VAL A 231 6.91 14.65 0.23
CA VAL A 231 6.73 15.84 -0.59
C VAL A 231 7.41 15.59 -1.92
N GLY A 232 6.64 15.67 -2.99
CA GLY A 232 7.11 15.36 -4.33
C GLY A 232 7.38 16.59 -5.18
N ARG A 233 6.91 16.56 -6.43
CA ARG A 233 7.21 17.56 -7.43
C ARG A 233 6.39 18.84 -7.22
N TRP A 234 7.04 19.99 -7.31
CA TRP A 234 6.37 21.27 -7.33
C TRP A 234 5.73 21.51 -8.70
N GLY A 235 4.45 21.85 -8.71
CA GLY A 235 3.76 22.29 -9.92
C GLY A 235 4.12 23.74 -10.27
N ILE A 236 3.79 24.13 -11.50
CA ILE A 236 3.97 25.54 -11.97
C ILE A 236 3.15 26.49 -11.08
N ASP A 237 1.95 26.07 -10.67
CA ASP A 237 1.07 26.77 -9.73
C ASP A 237 1.78 27.08 -8.40
N ARG A 238 2.51 26.12 -7.83
CA ARG A 238 3.24 26.30 -6.56
C ARG A 238 4.44 27.23 -6.73
N ILE A 239 5.15 27.14 -7.85
CA ILE A 239 6.23 28.06 -8.20
C ILE A 239 5.64 29.48 -8.37
N TRP A 240 4.53 29.58 -9.08
CA TRP A 240 3.85 30.85 -9.35
C TRP A 240 3.26 31.49 -8.11
N ASP A 241 2.67 30.70 -7.19
CA ASP A 241 2.17 31.15 -5.90
C ASP A 241 3.30 31.61 -4.98
N THR A 242 4.44 30.93 -5.02
CA THR A 242 5.65 31.36 -4.28
C THR A 242 6.18 32.69 -4.82
N VAL A 243 6.23 32.84 -6.14
CA VAL A 243 6.63 34.09 -6.80
C VAL A 243 5.60 35.19 -6.56
N ARG A 244 4.29 34.88 -6.62
CA ARG A 244 3.22 35.84 -6.31
C ARG A 244 3.18 36.21 -4.82
N GLY A 245 3.47 35.28 -3.92
CA GLY A 245 3.57 35.55 -2.47
C GLY A 245 4.67 36.55 -2.15
N TRP A 246 5.72 36.62 -2.95
CA TRP A 246 6.73 37.67 -2.87
C TRP A 246 6.21 39.06 -3.36
N PHE A 247 5.18 39.07 -4.23
CA PHE A 247 4.61 40.29 -4.80
C PHE A 247 3.24 40.68 -4.22
N ARG A 248 2.63 39.88 -3.33
CA ARG A 248 1.32 40.13 -2.74
C ARG A 248 1.30 39.90 -1.24
N GLN A 249 1.53 40.89 -0.47
CA GLN A 249 0.83 41.10 0.80
C GLN A 249 -0.55 41.71 0.44
N GLY A 250 -1.60 40.90 0.44
CA GLY A 250 -2.99 41.38 0.34
C GLY A 250 -3.89 40.56 -0.63
N GLY A 251 -4.81 39.84 -0.07
CA GLY A 251 -6.13 39.45 -0.54
C GLY A 251 -6.28 38.78 -1.89
N ALA A 252 -6.64 37.50 -1.88
CA ALA A 252 -7.40 36.86 -2.96
C ALA A 252 -8.29 35.77 -2.36
N ASP A 253 -9.53 35.80 -2.76
CA ASP A 253 -10.60 34.85 -2.42
C ASP A 253 -10.29 33.50 -3.09
N ASP A 254 -9.72 32.59 -2.31
CA ASP A 254 -9.41 31.25 -2.79
C ASP A 254 -10.64 30.38 -2.64
N GLY A 255 -11.15 29.82 -3.77
CA GLY A 255 -12.23 28.86 -3.76
C GLY A 255 -11.96 27.64 -2.87
N PRO A 256 -12.98 26.84 -2.50
CA PRO A 256 -12.87 25.79 -1.49
C PRO A 256 -11.79 24.71 -1.77
N ALA A 257 -11.46 24.47 -3.03
CA ALA A 257 -10.39 23.53 -3.41
C ALA A 257 -8.99 24.09 -3.13
N ALA A 258 -8.77 25.39 -3.36
CA ALA A 258 -7.50 26.05 -3.04
C ALA A 258 -7.29 26.19 -1.53
N ALA A 259 -8.37 26.41 -0.78
CA ALA A 259 -8.34 26.45 0.69
C ALA A 259 -8.00 25.08 1.32
N ALA A 260 -8.41 23.97 0.71
CA ALA A 260 -8.02 22.63 1.16
C ALA A 260 -6.55 22.32 0.87
N ALA A 261 -6.09 22.66 -0.33
CA ALA A 261 -4.70 22.51 -0.72
C ALA A 261 -3.76 23.38 0.17
N ASN A 262 -4.19 24.59 0.54
CA ASN A 262 -3.44 25.46 1.44
C ASN A 262 -3.42 24.93 2.88
N ARG A 263 -4.51 24.30 3.35
CA ARG A 263 -4.53 23.62 4.68
C ARG A 263 -3.58 22.43 4.73
N LEU A 264 -3.44 21.69 3.62
CA LEU A 264 -2.48 20.59 3.51
C LEU A 264 -1.03 21.13 3.48
N ARG A 265 -0.79 22.26 2.79
CA ARG A 265 0.53 22.92 2.70
C ARG A 265 1.02 23.50 4.03
N ALA A 266 0.15 24.04 4.86
CA ALA A 266 0.50 24.63 6.15
C ALA A 266 0.96 23.60 7.20
N ARG A 267 0.85 22.30 6.90
CA ARG A 267 1.25 21.19 7.77
C ARG A 267 2.47 20.41 7.26
N ALA A 268 3.02 20.75 6.09
CA ALA A 268 4.24 20.22 5.50
C ALA A 268 5.45 21.14 5.76
#